data_c200d4fe2b0c54dea6f6008ecadb1d1a
#
_entry.id   c200d4fe2b0c54dea6f6008ecadb1d1a
#
_cell.length_a   1.000
_cell.length_b   1.000
_cell.length_c   1.000
_cell.angle_alpha   90.00
_cell.angle_beta   90.00
_cell.angle_gamma   90.00
#
_symmetry.space_group_name_H-M   'P 1'
#
loop_
_entity.id
_entity.type
_entity.pdbx_description
1 polymer ?
#
loop_
_entity_poly.entity_id
_entity_poly.type
_entity_poly.pdbx_seq_one_letter_code
_entity_poly.pdbx_strand_id
1 'polypeptide(L)'
;MKLVFLHGAGSSSLSYYYQLRHFRNSKAIDLPGHASGKACNDIESYLEWVRGFITARRYKDVVLCGHSMGGAIALLYALRYPEELKGLILMGTGARLRVHPDYLDRCRQPGPDNSNWLARHMENFKAVAPDMHPVLSQRAEEVGPEVELNDL
;
A
#
# COMPACT_ATOMS: atom_id res chain seq x y z
N MET A 1 -11.24 19.14 -0.49
CA MET A 1 -10.73 17.96 0.23
C MET A 1 -10.38 16.88 -0.78
N LYS A 2 -9.17 16.34 -0.71
CA LYS A 2 -8.65 15.27 -1.59
C LYS A 2 -8.35 14.03 -0.75
N LEU A 3 -8.93 12.88 -1.11
CA LEU A 3 -8.54 11.61 -0.51
C LEU A 3 -7.36 11.03 -1.27
N VAL A 4 -6.30 10.64 -0.55
CA VAL A 4 -5.13 9.98 -1.13
C VAL A 4 -4.95 8.64 -0.41
N PHE A 5 -5.03 7.54 -1.17
CA PHE A 5 -4.95 6.18 -0.66
C PHE A 5 -3.54 5.62 -0.81
N LEU A 6 -3.01 5.05 0.27
CA LEU A 6 -1.72 4.39 0.38
C LEU A 6 -1.93 2.91 0.70
N HIS A 7 -1.48 2.03 -0.18
CA HIS A 7 -1.63 0.58 -0.02
C HIS A 7 -0.62 0.00 0.99
N GLY A 8 -0.85 -1.25 1.37
CA GLY A 8 0.04 -2.01 2.24
C GLY A 8 1.20 -2.66 1.50
N ALA A 9 2.08 -3.33 2.25
CA ALA A 9 3.21 -4.11 1.73
C ALA A 9 2.76 -5.07 0.62
N GLY A 10 3.57 -5.20 -0.43
CA GLY A 10 3.33 -6.12 -1.53
C GLY A 10 2.05 -5.88 -2.35
N SER A 11 1.37 -4.73 -2.14
CA SER A 11 0.07 -4.43 -2.76
C SER A 11 0.19 -3.35 -3.85
N SER A 12 -0.92 -2.72 -4.24
CA SER A 12 -0.93 -1.66 -5.25
C SER A 12 -2.14 -0.74 -5.10
N SER A 13 -2.18 0.32 -5.90
CA SER A 13 -3.34 1.24 -6.00
C SER A 13 -4.64 0.55 -6.38
N LEU A 14 -4.57 -0.60 -7.06
CA LEU A 14 -5.74 -1.39 -7.46
C LEU A 14 -6.55 -1.93 -6.28
N SER A 15 -5.94 -2.07 -5.09
CA SER A 15 -6.65 -2.43 -3.86
C SER A 15 -7.75 -1.44 -3.48
N TYR A 16 -7.72 -0.24 -4.04
CA TYR A 16 -8.72 0.80 -3.81
C TYR A 16 -9.69 1.01 -4.97
N TYR A 17 -9.84 0.02 -5.84
CA TYR A 17 -10.71 0.11 -7.02
C TYR A 17 -12.13 0.56 -6.68
N TYR A 18 -12.77 -0.05 -5.67
CA TYR A 18 -14.14 0.29 -5.27
C TYR A 18 -14.23 1.68 -4.64
N GLN A 19 -13.25 2.06 -3.82
CA GLN A 19 -13.18 3.39 -3.18
C GLN A 19 -13.01 4.49 -4.24
N LEU A 20 -12.16 4.27 -5.24
CA LEU A 20 -11.95 5.23 -6.32
C LEU A 20 -13.22 5.44 -7.17
N ARG A 21 -14.04 4.41 -7.32
CA ARG A 21 -15.34 4.53 -8.02
C ARG A 21 -16.37 5.30 -7.20
N HIS A 22 -16.31 5.19 -5.88
CA HIS A 22 -17.26 5.86 -4.98
C HIS A 22 -16.85 7.30 -4.67
N PHE A 23 -15.61 7.56 -4.38
CA PHE A 23 -15.10 8.89 -4.01
C PHE A 23 -14.48 9.60 -5.20
N ARG A 24 -15.25 10.48 -5.87
CA ARG A 24 -14.79 11.15 -7.11
C ARG A 24 -13.53 11.99 -6.95
N ASN A 25 -13.33 12.64 -5.80
CA ASN A 25 -12.12 13.43 -5.53
C ASN A 25 -11.08 12.65 -4.73
N SER A 26 -10.72 11.50 -5.27
CA SER A 26 -9.74 10.59 -4.67
C SER A 26 -8.61 10.22 -5.63
N LYS A 27 -7.54 9.67 -5.10
CA LYS A 27 -6.43 9.09 -5.85
C LYS A 27 -5.79 7.98 -5.00
N ALA A 28 -5.69 6.79 -5.53
CA ALA A 28 -4.76 5.79 -5.01
C ALA A 28 -3.43 5.92 -5.75
N ILE A 29 -2.34 5.74 -5.04
CA ILE A 29 -0.99 5.82 -5.61
C ILE A 29 -0.29 4.49 -5.44
N ASP A 30 0.44 4.08 -6.47
CA ASP A 30 1.40 2.99 -6.35
C ASP A 30 2.67 3.54 -5.70
N LEU A 31 3.05 2.95 -4.58
CA LEU A 31 4.30 3.29 -3.90
C LEU A 31 5.50 2.82 -4.73
N PRO A 32 6.69 3.41 -4.58
CA PRO A 32 7.89 2.97 -5.28
C PRO A 32 8.12 1.46 -5.15
N GLY A 33 8.49 0.81 -6.25
CA GLY A 33 8.70 -0.63 -6.30
C GLY A 33 7.47 -1.47 -6.61
N HIS A 34 6.24 -0.91 -6.52
CA HIS A 34 4.99 -1.67 -6.66
C HIS A 34 4.33 -1.60 -8.04
N ALA A 35 4.68 -0.66 -8.87
CA ALA A 35 4.26 -0.60 -10.28
C ALA A 35 5.46 -0.35 -11.18
N SER A 36 6.42 0.40 -10.68
CA SER A 36 7.66 0.75 -11.38
C SER A 36 8.68 1.33 -10.40
N GLY A 37 9.92 1.40 -10.83
CA GLY A 37 11.00 1.96 -10.05
C GLY A 37 11.52 1.00 -8.98
N LYS A 38 12.34 1.53 -8.08
CA LYS A 38 12.93 0.79 -6.97
C LYS A 38 12.15 1.07 -5.69
N ALA A 39 11.90 0.04 -4.88
CA ALA A 39 11.30 0.19 -3.56
C ALA A 39 12.17 1.09 -2.66
N CYS A 40 11.52 1.79 -1.75
CA CYS A 40 12.21 2.51 -0.69
C CYS A 40 12.71 1.51 0.37
N ASN A 41 13.75 1.88 1.12
CA ASN A 41 14.36 0.99 2.10
C ASN A 41 13.76 1.16 3.52
N ASP A 42 12.95 2.19 3.73
CA ASP A 42 12.37 2.54 5.03
C ASP A 42 11.11 3.39 4.88
N ILE A 43 10.34 3.48 5.95
CA ILE A 43 9.09 4.25 6.01
C ILE A 43 9.32 5.75 5.80
N GLU A 44 10.45 6.27 6.26
CA GLU A 44 10.82 7.69 6.08
C GLU A 44 10.97 8.04 4.61
N SER A 45 11.64 7.21 3.85
CA SER A 45 11.83 7.40 2.40
C SER A 45 10.51 7.31 1.65
N TYR A 46 9.63 6.39 2.02
CA TYR A 46 8.27 6.33 1.48
C TYR A 46 7.47 7.59 1.82
N LEU A 47 7.57 8.09 3.04
CA LEU A 47 6.90 9.33 3.46
C LEU A 47 7.34 10.50 2.59
N GLU A 48 8.64 10.72 2.41
CA GLU A 48 9.15 11.85 1.64
C GLU A 48 8.76 11.72 0.16
N TRP A 49 8.70 10.51 -0.38
CA TRP A 49 8.21 10.28 -1.73
C TRP A 49 6.71 10.63 -1.84
N VAL A 50 5.87 10.20 -0.89
CA VAL A 50 4.43 10.52 -0.86
C VAL A 50 4.22 12.04 -0.73
N ARG A 51 5.01 12.70 0.12
CA ARG A 51 4.97 14.15 0.27
C ARG A 51 5.34 14.87 -1.04
N GLY A 52 6.41 14.42 -1.69
CA GLY A 52 6.83 14.91 -3.00
C GLY A 52 5.73 14.74 -4.05
N PHE A 53 5.05 13.58 -4.08
CA PHE A 53 3.93 13.34 -4.97
C PHE A 53 2.76 14.30 -4.72
N ILE A 54 2.36 14.49 -3.46
CA ILE A 54 1.26 15.40 -3.07
C ILE A 54 1.60 16.83 -3.48
N THR A 55 2.82 17.27 -3.20
CA THR A 55 3.32 18.62 -3.51
C THR A 55 3.38 18.86 -5.02
N ALA A 56 3.95 17.92 -5.79
CA ALA A 56 4.06 18.03 -7.25
C ALA A 56 2.69 18.10 -7.93
N ARG A 57 1.67 17.42 -7.36
CA ARG A 57 0.28 17.46 -7.82
C ARG A 57 -0.50 18.67 -7.30
N ARG A 58 0.10 19.48 -6.42
CA ARG A 58 -0.52 20.65 -5.79
C ARG A 58 -1.84 20.30 -5.09
N TYR A 59 -1.92 19.09 -4.50
CA TYR A 59 -3.10 18.69 -3.76
C TYR A 59 -3.22 19.52 -2.49
N LYS A 60 -4.45 19.97 -2.21
CA LYS A 60 -4.80 20.73 -1.01
C LYS A 60 -5.90 20.04 -0.22
N ASP A 61 -5.99 20.34 1.05
CA ASP A 61 -6.97 19.72 1.96
C ASP A 61 -6.93 18.20 1.89
N VAL A 62 -5.73 17.63 2.01
CA VAL A 62 -5.49 16.19 1.84
C VAL A 62 -5.94 15.43 3.08
N VAL A 63 -6.69 14.35 2.87
CA VAL A 63 -6.90 13.28 3.85
C VAL A 63 -6.13 12.06 3.35
N LEU A 64 -5.14 11.60 4.12
CA LEU A 64 -4.41 10.38 3.83
C LEU A 64 -5.19 9.17 4.35
N CYS A 65 -5.38 8.19 3.47
CA CYS A 65 -6.08 6.94 3.76
C CYS A 65 -5.07 5.80 3.60
N GLY A 66 -4.56 5.26 4.70
CA GLY A 66 -3.49 4.26 4.67
C GLY A 66 -3.91 2.90 5.23
N HIS A 67 -3.55 1.84 4.51
CA HIS A 67 -3.72 0.46 4.94
C HIS A 67 -2.36 -0.15 5.31
N SER A 68 -2.27 -0.85 6.45
CA SER A 68 -1.06 -1.56 6.90
C SER A 68 0.19 -0.65 6.82
N MET A 69 1.21 -0.97 6.03
CA MET A 69 2.40 -0.13 5.78
C MET A 69 2.00 1.29 5.33
N GLY A 70 1.04 1.42 4.41
CA GLY A 70 0.53 2.75 3.99
C GLY A 70 -0.06 3.56 5.15
N GLY A 71 -0.61 2.87 6.16
CA GLY A 71 -1.06 3.51 7.40
C GLY A 71 0.10 3.98 8.29
N ALA A 72 1.20 3.23 8.36
CA ALA A 72 2.41 3.66 9.06
C ALA A 72 3.02 4.92 8.41
N ILE A 73 3.07 4.95 7.06
CA ILE A 73 3.50 6.13 6.29
C ILE A 73 2.60 7.32 6.61
N ALA A 74 1.27 7.14 6.59
CA ALA A 74 0.31 8.20 6.87
C ALA A 74 0.41 8.74 8.31
N LEU A 75 0.63 7.85 9.29
CA LEU A 75 0.87 8.25 10.69
C LEU A 75 2.15 9.07 10.83
N LEU A 76 3.24 8.61 10.22
CA LEU A 76 4.51 9.33 10.27
C LEU A 76 4.41 10.69 9.56
N TYR A 77 3.67 10.75 8.45
CA TYR A 77 3.38 12.01 7.76
C TYR A 77 2.68 13.01 8.67
N ALA A 78 1.61 12.56 9.34
CA ALA A 78 0.85 13.42 10.26
C ALA A 78 1.66 13.88 11.48
N LEU A 79 2.63 13.08 11.92
CA LEU A 79 3.53 13.46 13.01
C LEU A 79 4.55 14.53 12.60
N ARG A 80 5.06 14.45 11.36
CA ARG A 80 6.10 15.37 10.86
C ARG A 80 5.54 16.62 10.20
N TYR A 81 4.39 16.52 9.54
CA TYR A 81 3.79 17.59 8.72
C TYR A 81 2.29 17.71 8.99
N PRO A 82 1.86 17.89 10.26
CA PRO A 82 0.43 17.91 10.61
C PRO A 82 -0.36 19.01 9.89
N GLU A 83 0.29 20.13 9.58
CA GLU A 83 -0.32 21.28 8.91
C GLU A 83 -0.63 21.02 7.42
N GLU A 84 0.00 20.02 6.80
CA GLU A 84 -0.21 19.67 5.40
C GLU A 84 -1.44 18.76 5.21
N LEU A 85 -1.98 18.21 6.30
CA LEU A 85 -3.09 17.26 6.26
C LEU A 85 -4.37 17.82 6.86
N LYS A 86 -5.48 17.44 6.25
CA LYS A 86 -6.83 17.70 6.77
C LYS A 86 -7.31 16.60 7.71
N GLY A 87 -6.75 15.40 7.57
CA GLY A 87 -7.08 14.26 8.41
C GLY A 87 -6.44 12.95 7.94
N LEU A 88 -6.70 11.89 8.71
CA LEU A 88 -6.25 10.53 8.45
C LEU A 88 -7.42 9.55 8.47
N ILE A 89 -7.34 8.53 7.63
CA ILE A 89 -8.14 7.30 7.70
C ILE A 89 -7.16 6.14 7.76
N LEU A 90 -7.20 5.38 8.83
CA LEU A 90 -6.26 4.29 9.09
C LEU A 90 -7.00 2.95 9.07
N MET A 91 -6.47 2.00 8.31
CA MET A 91 -7.06 0.68 8.09
C MET A 91 -6.02 -0.41 8.36
N GLY A 92 -6.30 -1.34 9.27
CA GLY A 92 -5.41 -2.47 9.57
C GLY A 92 -3.98 -2.06 9.93
N THR A 93 -3.81 -0.96 10.67
CA THR A 93 -2.54 -0.37 11.06
C THR A 93 -2.60 0.17 12.48
N GLY A 94 -1.47 0.59 13.02
CA GLY A 94 -1.37 1.16 14.34
C GLY A 94 0.01 1.75 14.62
N ALA A 95 0.21 2.32 15.81
CA ALA A 95 1.48 2.89 16.24
C ALA A 95 2.62 1.85 16.32
N ARG A 96 2.29 0.57 16.32
CA ARG A 96 3.21 -0.55 16.25
C ARG A 96 2.63 -1.61 15.32
N LEU A 97 3.22 -1.78 14.14
CA LEU A 97 2.91 -2.89 13.24
C LEU A 97 3.69 -4.12 13.71
N ARG A 98 2.93 -5.16 14.13
CA ARG A 98 3.49 -6.48 14.40
C ARG A 98 3.18 -7.37 13.21
N VAL A 99 4.17 -7.63 12.39
CA VAL A 99 4.05 -8.57 11.29
C VAL A 99 4.08 -9.99 11.87
N HIS A 100 3.07 -10.79 11.54
CA HIS A 100 3.06 -12.19 11.97
C HIS A 100 4.19 -12.96 11.26
N PRO A 101 4.97 -13.80 11.97
CA PRO A 101 6.10 -14.53 11.39
C PRO A 101 5.76 -15.27 10.09
N ASP A 102 4.57 -15.87 10.00
CA ASP A 102 4.13 -16.59 8.79
C ASP A 102 4.11 -15.72 7.52
N TYR A 103 3.92 -14.40 7.63
CA TYR A 103 4.02 -13.51 6.47
C TYR A 103 5.46 -13.39 6.00
N LEU A 104 6.38 -13.17 6.93
CA LEU A 104 7.81 -13.10 6.63
C LEU A 104 8.34 -14.42 6.04
N ASP A 105 7.94 -15.54 6.62
CA ASP A 105 8.37 -16.87 6.16
C ASP A 105 7.85 -17.18 4.77
N ARG A 106 6.64 -16.78 4.43
CA ARG A 106 6.09 -16.92 3.07
C ARG A 106 6.85 -16.10 2.02
N CYS A 107 7.25 -14.89 2.36
CA CYS A 107 8.06 -14.06 1.47
C CYS A 107 9.49 -14.62 1.31
N ARG A 108 10.06 -15.18 2.40
CA ARG A 108 11.39 -15.80 2.40
C ARG A 108 11.44 -17.16 1.71
N GLN A 109 10.31 -17.87 1.71
CA GLN A 109 10.17 -19.22 1.14
C GLN A 109 8.96 -19.26 0.20
N PRO A 110 8.98 -18.50 -0.90
CA PRO A 110 7.81 -18.29 -1.76
C PRO A 110 7.40 -19.53 -2.55
N GLY A 111 8.22 -20.60 -2.51
CA GLY A 111 8.04 -21.83 -3.32
C GLY A 111 8.58 -21.67 -4.74
N PRO A 112 8.56 -22.76 -5.52
CA PRO A 112 8.94 -22.71 -6.93
C PRO A 112 8.09 -21.68 -7.68
N ASP A 113 8.72 -20.79 -8.45
CA ASP A 113 8.05 -19.75 -9.23
C ASP A 113 7.06 -18.90 -8.39
N ASN A 114 7.39 -18.68 -7.11
CA ASN A 114 6.56 -17.94 -6.15
C ASN A 114 5.16 -18.54 -5.90
N SER A 115 4.95 -19.81 -6.22
CA SER A 115 3.62 -20.44 -6.24
C SER A 115 2.92 -20.43 -4.86
N ASN A 116 3.65 -20.70 -3.77
CA ASN A 116 3.06 -20.73 -2.43
C ASN A 116 2.66 -19.32 -1.95
N TRP A 117 3.48 -18.34 -2.25
CA TRP A 117 3.23 -16.94 -1.94
C TRP A 117 2.03 -16.40 -2.75
N LEU A 118 2.00 -16.65 -4.06
CA LEU A 118 0.94 -16.20 -4.96
C LEU A 118 -0.41 -16.85 -4.64
N ALA A 119 -0.44 -18.16 -4.35
CA ALA A 119 -1.68 -18.87 -3.99
C ALA A 119 -2.39 -18.22 -2.82
N ARG A 120 -1.64 -17.77 -1.81
CA ARG A 120 -2.20 -17.07 -0.65
C ARG A 120 -2.83 -15.73 -1.00
N HIS A 121 -2.18 -14.95 -1.86
CA HIS A 121 -2.74 -13.69 -2.37
C HIS A 121 -4.02 -13.94 -3.17
N MET A 122 -4.03 -14.96 -4.03
CA MET A 122 -5.21 -15.33 -4.82
C MET A 122 -6.41 -15.71 -3.94
N GLU A 123 -6.20 -16.49 -2.88
CA GLU A 123 -7.27 -16.83 -1.92
C GLU A 123 -7.84 -15.59 -1.26
N ASN A 124 -6.99 -14.69 -0.77
CA ASN A 124 -7.42 -13.44 -0.15
C ASN A 124 -8.19 -12.55 -1.14
N PHE A 125 -7.69 -12.40 -2.37
CA PHE A 125 -8.35 -11.58 -3.38
C PHE A 125 -9.72 -12.14 -3.80
N LYS A 126 -9.85 -13.47 -3.93
CA LYS A 126 -11.14 -14.12 -4.19
C LYS A 126 -12.14 -13.86 -3.08
N ALA A 127 -11.68 -13.87 -1.81
CA ALA A 127 -12.54 -13.65 -0.66
C ALA A 127 -13.05 -12.22 -0.55
N VAL A 128 -12.18 -11.21 -0.80
CA VAL A 128 -12.49 -9.80 -0.54
C VAL A 128 -12.89 -9.00 -1.77
N ALA A 129 -12.49 -9.43 -2.96
CA ALA A 129 -12.75 -8.73 -4.22
C ALA A 129 -12.90 -9.71 -5.40
N PRO A 130 -13.95 -10.54 -5.40
CA PRO A 130 -14.11 -11.63 -6.38
C PRO A 130 -14.08 -11.15 -7.84
N ASP A 131 -14.62 -9.96 -8.11
CA ASP A 131 -14.63 -9.38 -9.47
C ASP A 131 -13.27 -8.87 -9.93
N MET A 132 -12.37 -8.59 -8.97
CA MET A 132 -11.07 -7.98 -9.22
C MET A 132 -9.91 -8.95 -9.01
N HIS A 133 -10.16 -10.16 -8.47
CA HIS A 133 -9.08 -11.07 -8.08
C HIS A 133 -8.11 -11.42 -9.22
N PRO A 134 -8.51 -11.56 -10.51
CA PRO A 134 -7.52 -11.88 -11.56
C PRO A 134 -6.51 -10.74 -11.75
N VAL A 135 -7.02 -9.49 -11.76
CA VAL A 135 -6.17 -8.29 -11.94
C VAL A 135 -5.28 -8.06 -10.72
N LEU A 136 -5.82 -8.26 -9.52
CA LEU A 136 -5.06 -8.14 -8.27
C LEU A 136 -3.97 -9.21 -8.16
N SER A 137 -4.27 -10.45 -8.58
CA SER A 137 -3.30 -11.55 -8.59
C SER A 137 -2.16 -11.28 -9.58
N GLN A 138 -2.48 -10.84 -10.78
CA GLN A 138 -1.47 -10.44 -11.76
C GLN A 138 -0.58 -9.33 -11.22
N ARG A 139 -1.17 -8.32 -10.58
CA ARG A 139 -0.40 -7.22 -9.98
C ARG A 139 0.48 -7.68 -8.83
N ALA A 140 0.00 -8.60 -7.98
CA ALA A 140 0.82 -9.18 -6.92
C ALA A 140 2.03 -9.94 -7.50
N GLU A 141 1.83 -10.72 -8.55
CA GLU A 141 2.91 -11.42 -9.25
C GLU A 141 3.97 -10.46 -9.83
N GLU A 142 3.54 -9.34 -10.41
CA GLU A 142 4.44 -8.28 -10.92
C GLU A 142 5.25 -7.60 -9.79
N VAL A 143 4.67 -7.44 -8.61
CA VAL A 143 5.35 -6.86 -7.43
C VAL A 143 6.35 -7.86 -6.85
N GLY A 144 5.91 -9.09 -6.62
CA GLY A 144 6.73 -10.19 -6.13
C GLY A 144 6.98 -10.19 -4.62
N PRO A 145 7.41 -11.36 -4.09
CA PRO A 145 7.62 -11.54 -2.66
C PRO A 145 8.82 -10.76 -2.10
N GLU A 146 9.78 -10.40 -2.94
CA GLU A 146 10.97 -9.64 -2.51
C GLU A 146 10.60 -8.21 -2.11
N VAL A 147 9.70 -7.58 -2.87
CA VAL A 147 9.21 -6.23 -2.54
C VAL A 147 8.36 -6.28 -1.28
N GLU A 148 7.46 -7.27 -1.16
CA GLU A 148 6.66 -7.45 0.06
C GLU A 148 7.55 -7.67 1.29
N LEU A 149 8.60 -8.49 1.18
CA LEU A 149 9.56 -8.72 2.28
C LEU A 149 10.33 -7.45 2.66
N ASN A 150 10.70 -6.63 1.67
CA ASN A 150 11.37 -5.36 1.93
C ASN A 150 10.47 -4.37 2.69
N ASP A 151 9.17 -4.44 2.48
CA ASP A 151 8.16 -3.55 3.06
C ASP A 151 7.73 -3.97 4.49
N LEU A 152 8.02 -5.21 4.89
CA LEU A 152 7.63 -5.79 6.17
C LEU A 152 8.72 -5.71 7.23
#